data_0825132ea9ad4498b47ddb1d825dab15
#
_entry.id   0825132ea9ad4498b47ddb1d825dab15
#
_cell.length_a   1.000
_cell.length_b   1.000
_cell.length_c   1.000
_cell.angle_alpha   90.00
_cell.angle_beta   90.00
_cell.angle_gamma   90.00
#
_symmetry.space_group_name_H-M   'P 1'
#
loop_
_entity.id
_entity.type
_entity.pdbx_description
1 polymer ?
#
loop_
_entity_poly.entity_id
_entity_poly.type
_entity_poly.pdbx_seq_one_letter_code
_entity_poly.pdbx_strand_id
1 'polypeptide(L)'
;MSRGISEEVINFFIDKGMLYQSSYRNNVVFVGYDENGTARYATMRSTNVKRFFCDVSGSDKRFSFRLTQKDAETIHIFESAIDLISYMTIVEMQGADLKNQHLVSLSGVNITKKFSVVPLALSSLIEKDEGIKTIHLHLDNDEPGQKVAEHLSKILSERYEVINHIVPYGKDVNDYLCHLKNINKNF
;
A
#
# COMPACT_ATOMS: atom_id res chain seq x y z
N MET A 1 -2.80 20.13 4.15
CA MET A 1 -3.44 19.08 4.99
C MET A 1 -2.35 18.04 5.29
N SER A 2 -1.95 17.91 6.54
CA SER A 2 -0.90 16.96 6.93
C SER A 2 -1.50 15.55 7.06
N ARG A 3 -0.80 14.56 6.47
CA ARG A 3 -1.10 13.13 6.61
C ARG A 3 -0.23 12.46 7.67
N GLY A 4 0.62 13.24 8.37
CA GLY A 4 1.51 12.73 9.39
C GLY A 4 2.71 11.92 8.88
N ILE A 5 2.84 11.71 7.58
CA ILE A 5 3.94 10.95 6.98
C ILE A 5 5.25 11.71 7.22
N SER A 6 6.31 10.99 7.63
CA SER A 6 7.62 11.60 7.89
C SER A 6 8.28 12.12 6.62
N GLU A 7 9.10 13.13 6.78
CA GLU A 7 9.85 13.71 5.67
C GLU A 7 10.88 12.72 5.13
N GLU A 8 11.46 11.90 6.00
CA GLU A 8 12.41 10.85 5.68
C GLU A 8 11.79 9.81 4.74
N VAL A 9 10.56 9.33 5.05
CA VAL A 9 9.84 8.38 4.18
C VAL A 9 9.46 9.02 2.85
N ILE A 10 9.03 10.28 2.85
CA ILE A 10 8.70 11.00 1.61
C ILE A 10 9.95 11.12 0.73
N ASN A 11 11.07 11.60 1.28
CA ASN A 11 12.32 11.79 0.54
C ASN A 11 12.86 10.46 0.02
N PHE A 12 12.79 9.38 0.80
CA PHE A 12 13.17 8.04 0.34
C PHE A 12 12.47 7.63 -0.97
N PHE A 13 11.16 7.89 -1.11
CA PHE A 13 10.43 7.56 -2.34
C PHE A 13 10.66 8.58 -3.47
N ILE A 14 10.92 9.85 -3.14
CA ILE A 14 11.32 10.87 -4.12
C ILE A 14 12.67 10.49 -4.75
N ASP A 15 13.67 10.16 -3.93
CA ASP A 15 15.01 9.77 -4.38
C ASP A 15 15.00 8.51 -5.25
N LYS A 16 14.06 7.59 -4.99
CA LYS A 16 13.81 6.41 -5.83
C LYS A 16 13.02 6.70 -7.11
N GLY A 17 12.59 7.93 -7.32
CA GLY A 17 11.74 8.28 -8.45
C GLY A 17 10.34 7.65 -8.38
N MET A 18 9.87 7.27 -7.20
CA MET A 18 8.58 6.60 -7.01
C MET A 18 7.47 7.53 -6.54
N LEU A 19 7.83 8.75 -6.14
CA LEU A 19 6.90 9.76 -5.64
C LEU A 19 7.17 11.10 -6.29
N TYR A 20 6.14 11.71 -6.90
CA TYR A 20 6.23 12.99 -7.59
C TYR A 20 5.07 13.91 -7.24
N GLN A 21 5.25 15.19 -7.55
CA GLN A 21 4.16 16.14 -7.67
C GLN A 21 3.86 16.36 -9.16
N SER A 22 2.61 16.20 -9.59
CA SER A 22 2.22 16.51 -10.96
C SER A 22 2.24 18.03 -11.21
N SER A 23 2.64 18.44 -12.42
CA SER A 23 2.59 19.84 -12.82
C SER A 23 1.14 20.39 -12.91
N TYR A 24 0.17 19.51 -13.14
CA TYR A 24 -1.25 19.86 -13.19
C TYR A 24 -1.91 19.61 -11.84
N ARG A 25 -2.46 20.65 -11.22
CA ARG A 25 -3.17 20.63 -9.93
C ARG A 25 -2.36 20.15 -8.72
N ASN A 26 -1.05 20.04 -8.86
CA ASN A 26 -0.14 19.63 -7.77
C ASN A 26 -0.56 18.32 -7.07
N ASN A 27 -1.10 17.36 -7.82
CA ASN A 27 -1.44 16.05 -7.27
C ASN A 27 -0.19 15.26 -6.91
N VAL A 28 -0.28 14.43 -5.89
CA VAL A 28 0.74 13.42 -5.63
C VAL A 28 0.60 12.28 -6.62
N VAL A 29 1.72 11.85 -7.21
CA VAL A 29 1.81 10.72 -8.13
C VAL A 29 2.67 9.63 -7.50
N PHE A 30 2.11 8.43 -7.37
CA PHE A 30 2.79 7.24 -6.92
C PHE A 30 3.08 6.35 -8.13
N VAL A 31 4.34 5.95 -8.31
CA VAL A 31 4.79 5.17 -9.47
C VAL A 31 5.26 3.80 -9.04
N GLY A 32 4.84 2.78 -9.79
CA GLY A 32 5.30 1.41 -9.63
C GLY A 32 6.15 0.97 -10.83
N TYR A 33 7.22 0.25 -10.55
CA TYR A 33 8.20 -0.20 -11.53
C TYR A 33 8.19 -1.71 -11.67
N ASP A 34 8.57 -2.19 -12.86
CA ASP A 34 8.93 -3.60 -13.07
C ASP A 34 10.39 -3.87 -12.64
N GLU A 35 10.80 -5.12 -12.76
CA GLU A 35 12.13 -5.60 -12.34
C GLU A 35 13.27 -4.98 -13.15
N ASN A 36 12.97 -4.44 -14.33
CA ASN A 36 13.93 -3.76 -15.21
C ASN A 36 14.04 -2.26 -14.92
N GLY A 37 13.31 -1.76 -13.90
CA GLY A 37 13.26 -0.35 -13.58
C GLY A 37 12.41 0.48 -14.56
N THR A 38 11.52 -0.16 -15.33
CA THR A 38 10.59 0.52 -16.23
C THR A 38 9.32 0.87 -15.45
N ALA A 39 8.87 2.14 -15.51
CA ALA A 39 7.62 2.57 -14.92
C ALA A 39 6.43 1.90 -15.65
N ARG A 40 5.64 1.11 -14.92
CA ARG A 40 4.51 0.33 -15.46
C ARG A 40 3.17 0.75 -14.87
N TYR A 41 3.19 1.41 -13.75
CA TYR A 41 2.00 1.84 -13.02
C TYR A 41 2.18 3.25 -12.48
N ALA A 42 1.14 4.04 -12.55
CA ALA A 42 1.08 5.30 -11.82
C ALA A 42 -0.35 5.58 -11.34
N THR A 43 -0.48 6.14 -10.14
CA THR A 43 -1.74 6.62 -9.61
C THR A 43 -1.59 8.02 -9.06
N MET A 44 -2.63 8.84 -9.22
CA MET A 44 -2.67 10.22 -8.74
C MET A 44 -3.64 10.38 -7.60
N ARG A 45 -3.24 11.16 -6.59
CA ARG A 45 -4.11 11.60 -5.49
C ARG A 45 -4.07 13.11 -5.33
N SER A 46 -5.24 13.71 -5.11
CA SER A 46 -5.31 15.15 -4.86
C SER A 46 -4.66 15.51 -3.52
N THR A 47 -3.98 16.66 -3.51
CA THR A 47 -3.51 17.35 -2.30
C THR A 47 -4.54 18.37 -1.79
N ASN A 48 -5.62 18.58 -2.54
CA ASN A 48 -6.67 19.56 -2.26
C ASN A 48 -7.84 18.96 -1.48
N VAL A 49 -8.72 19.81 -0.99
CA VAL A 49 -9.94 19.43 -0.24
C VAL A 49 -10.87 18.53 -1.08
N LYS A 50 -10.97 18.79 -2.40
CA LYS A 50 -11.74 17.93 -3.30
C LYS A 50 -11.00 16.65 -3.55
N ARG A 51 -11.50 15.56 -2.96
CA ARG A 51 -10.91 14.22 -3.12
C ARG A 51 -10.91 13.81 -4.59
N PHE A 52 -9.74 13.43 -5.06
CA PHE A 52 -9.53 12.88 -6.39
C PHE A 52 -8.53 11.72 -6.29
N PHE A 53 -8.86 10.64 -6.94
CA PHE A 53 -8.02 9.46 -7.06
C PHE A 53 -8.25 8.87 -8.45
N CYS A 54 -7.19 8.62 -9.19
CA CYS A 54 -7.28 7.84 -10.43
C CYS A 54 -5.96 7.17 -10.78
N ASP A 55 -6.06 6.00 -11.37
CA ASP A 55 -4.93 5.38 -12.06
C ASP A 55 -4.68 6.11 -13.38
N VAL A 56 -3.43 6.30 -13.73
CA VAL A 56 -3.05 6.88 -15.02
C VAL A 56 -3.36 5.89 -16.13
N SER A 57 -3.87 6.36 -17.26
CA SER A 57 -4.18 5.51 -18.41
C SER A 57 -2.97 4.69 -18.86
N GLY A 58 -3.16 3.40 -19.11
CA GLY A 58 -2.09 2.46 -19.47
C GLY A 58 -1.35 1.84 -18.28
N SER A 59 -1.75 2.18 -17.05
CA SER A 59 -1.18 1.56 -15.84
C SER A 59 -1.50 0.07 -15.75
N ASP A 60 -0.48 -0.71 -15.39
CA ASP A 60 -0.59 -2.15 -15.13
C ASP A 60 -0.57 -2.42 -13.62
N LYS A 61 -1.71 -2.82 -13.07
CA LYS A 61 -1.88 -3.06 -11.61
C LYS A 61 -0.98 -4.18 -11.06
N ARG A 62 -0.42 -5.05 -11.90
CA ARG A 62 0.58 -6.02 -11.46
C ARG A 62 1.80 -5.35 -10.84
N PHE A 63 2.09 -4.12 -11.25
CA PHE A 63 3.22 -3.31 -10.80
C PHE A 63 2.77 -2.11 -9.96
N SER A 64 1.70 -2.23 -9.19
CA SER A 64 1.24 -1.16 -8.31
C SER A 64 2.36 -0.61 -7.41
N PHE A 65 2.14 0.55 -6.81
CA PHE A 65 3.13 1.17 -5.92
C PHE A 65 3.56 0.18 -4.83
N ARG A 66 4.84 -0.16 -4.82
CA ARG A 66 5.39 -1.20 -3.96
C ARG A 66 6.89 -1.01 -3.71
N LEU A 67 7.36 -1.52 -2.59
CA LEU A 67 8.78 -1.68 -2.28
C LEU A 67 9.07 -3.19 -2.19
N THR A 68 9.86 -3.71 -3.12
CA THR A 68 10.27 -5.11 -3.12
C THR A 68 11.72 -5.23 -2.69
N GLN A 69 12.04 -6.29 -1.95
CA GLN A 69 13.39 -6.58 -1.48
C GLN A 69 13.78 -8.01 -1.86
N LYS A 70 15.05 -8.20 -2.20
CA LYS A 70 15.57 -9.52 -2.50
C LYS A 70 15.53 -10.39 -1.23
N ASP A 71 15.24 -11.66 -1.42
CA ASP A 71 15.21 -12.69 -0.37
C ASP A 71 14.22 -12.37 0.78
N ALA A 72 13.17 -11.59 0.48
CA ALA A 72 12.12 -11.30 1.44
C ALA A 72 11.19 -12.51 1.59
N GLU A 73 10.89 -12.89 2.83
CA GLU A 73 9.97 -13.98 3.14
C GLU A 73 8.57 -13.49 3.56
N THR A 74 8.42 -12.19 3.72
CA THR A 74 7.20 -11.55 4.22
C THR A 74 6.70 -10.48 3.27
N ILE A 75 5.37 -10.43 3.06
CA ILE A 75 4.69 -9.36 2.32
C ILE A 75 3.74 -8.63 3.25
N HIS A 76 3.77 -7.31 3.24
CA HIS A 76 2.77 -6.44 3.83
C HIS A 76 1.89 -5.85 2.72
N ILE A 77 0.59 -6.07 2.79
CA ILE A 77 -0.41 -5.64 1.81
C ILE A 77 -1.22 -4.48 2.37
N PHE A 78 -1.31 -3.39 1.60
CA PHE A 78 -2.05 -2.18 1.96
C PHE A 78 -3.12 -1.88 0.91
N GLU A 79 -4.25 -1.29 1.31
CA GLU A 79 -5.27 -0.91 0.35
C GLU A 79 -4.79 0.23 -0.57
N SER A 80 -4.04 1.20 -0.03
CA SER A 80 -3.52 2.33 -0.80
C SER A 80 -2.03 2.60 -0.58
N ALA A 81 -1.43 3.37 -1.51
CA ALA A 81 -0.05 3.84 -1.38
C ALA A 81 0.15 4.75 -0.15
N ILE A 82 -0.89 5.51 0.25
CA ILE A 82 -0.85 6.36 1.45
C ILE A 82 -0.71 5.49 2.71
N ASP A 83 -1.43 4.37 2.78
CA ASP A 83 -1.34 3.47 3.94
C ASP A 83 0.01 2.79 4.02
N LEU A 84 0.59 2.40 2.88
CA LEU A 84 1.93 1.86 2.81
C LEU A 84 2.99 2.83 3.37
N ILE A 85 3.00 4.09 2.91
CA ILE A 85 3.99 5.08 3.40
C ILE A 85 3.68 5.55 4.82
N SER A 86 2.42 5.47 5.26
CA SER A 86 2.03 5.70 6.66
C SER A 86 2.55 4.60 7.57
N TYR A 87 2.44 3.33 7.15
CA TYR A 87 3.01 2.20 7.86
C TYR A 87 4.52 2.33 8.02
N MET A 88 5.24 2.68 6.96
CA MET A 88 6.69 2.92 7.04
C MET A 88 7.02 4.01 8.07
N THR A 89 6.23 5.09 8.13
CA THR A 89 6.40 6.13 9.14
C THR A 89 6.15 5.61 10.56
N ILE A 90 5.16 4.75 10.78
CA ILE A 90 4.90 4.14 12.10
C ILE A 90 6.08 3.26 12.52
N VAL A 91 6.60 2.42 11.61
CA VAL A 91 7.73 1.53 11.87
C VAL A 91 8.99 2.35 12.21
N GLU A 92 9.25 3.44 11.48
CA GLU A 92 10.32 4.39 11.76
C GLU A 92 10.19 5.01 13.18
N MET A 93 8.98 5.47 13.55
CA MET A 93 8.71 6.01 14.89
C MET A 93 8.96 4.99 16.01
N GLN A 94 8.81 3.70 15.72
CA GLN A 94 9.05 2.60 16.65
C GLN A 94 10.52 2.18 16.70
N GLY A 95 11.39 2.75 15.87
CA GLY A 95 12.80 2.37 15.75
C GLY A 95 13.00 0.96 15.17
N ALA A 96 12.00 0.43 14.50
CA ALA A 96 12.07 -0.86 13.79
C ALA A 96 12.53 -0.67 12.34
N ASP A 97 12.88 -1.75 11.66
CA ASP A 97 13.22 -1.72 10.24
C ASP A 97 12.34 -2.70 9.43
N LEU A 98 12.34 -2.50 8.13
CA LEU A 98 11.56 -3.29 7.18
C LEU A 98 12.47 -4.12 6.26
N LYS A 99 13.65 -4.50 6.74
CA LYS A 99 14.54 -5.37 5.99
C LYS A 99 13.88 -6.72 5.72
N ASN A 100 14.14 -7.25 4.53
CA ASN A 100 13.61 -8.54 4.07
C ASN A 100 12.07 -8.63 4.06
N GLN A 101 11.39 -7.50 3.81
CA GLN A 101 9.93 -7.45 3.71
C GLN A 101 9.51 -6.74 2.42
N HIS A 102 8.54 -7.30 1.72
CA HIS A 102 7.87 -6.59 0.64
C HIS A 102 6.73 -5.73 1.18
N LEU A 103 6.59 -4.52 0.67
CA LEU A 103 5.44 -3.64 0.93
C LEU A 103 4.71 -3.40 -0.38
N VAL A 104 3.42 -3.70 -0.44
CA VAL A 104 2.63 -3.66 -1.68
C VAL A 104 1.29 -2.97 -1.46
N SER A 105 1.01 -1.95 -2.27
CA SER A 105 -0.31 -1.33 -2.34
C SER A 105 -1.17 -2.04 -3.38
N LEU A 106 -2.43 -2.33 -3.05
CA LEU A 106 -3.40 -2.91 -4.00
C LEU A 106 -4.01 -1.87 -4.94
N SER A 107 -3.79 -0.57 -4.66
CA SER A 107 -4.37 0.55 -5.43
C SER A 107 -5.89 0.53 -5.48
N GLY A 108 -6.47 0.33 -4.31
CA GLY A 108 -7.90 0.16 -4.09
C GLY A 108 -8.37 -1.28 -4.28
N VAL A 109 -9.32 -1.67 -3.46
CA VAL A 109 -9.94 -2.99 -3.54
C VAL A 109 -11.33 -2.83 -4.16
N ASN A 110 -11.50 -3.28 -5.40
CA ASN A 110 -12.82 -3.35 -6.01
C ASN A 110 -13.48 -4.68 -5.62
N ILE A 111 -14.51 -4.61 -4.81
CA ILE A 111 -15.44 -5.72 -4.58
C ILE A 111 -16.32 -5.86 -5.83
N THR A 112 -15.72 -6.23 -6.95
CA THR A 112 -16.52 -6.71 -8.09
C THR A 112 -17.04 -8.09 -7.78
N LYS A 113 -18.22 -8.46 -8.34
CA LYS A 113 -19.01 -9.67 -8.08
C LYS A 113 -18.29 -11.03 -8.18
N LYS A 114 -16.98 -11.09 -8.31
CA LYS A 114 -16.16 -12.30 -8.30
C LYS A 114 -15.16 -12.23 -7.13
N PHE A 115 -15.61 -12.62 -5.96
CA PHE A 115 -14.78 -12.84 -4.77
C PHE A 115 -13.71 -13.94 -4.90
N SER A 116 -13.39 -14.40 -6.10
CA SER A 116 -12.52 -15.57 -6.31
C SER A 116 -11.10 -15.23 -6.79
N VAL A 117 -10.71 -13.95 -6.83
CA VAL A 117 -9.44 -13.57 -7.47
C VAL A 117 -8.54 -12.82 -6.48
N VAL A 118 -7.34 -13.34 -6.27
CA VAL A 118 -6.27 -12.62 -5.58
C VAL A 118 -5.94 -11.35 -6.38
N PRO A 119 -5.80 -10.17 -5.75
CA PRO A 119 -5.45 -8.93 -6.44
C PRO A 119 -4.19 -9.08 -7.29
N LEU A 120 -4.20 -8.52 -8.51
CA LEU A 120 -3.11 -8.67 -9.49
C LEU A 120 -1.73 -8.28 -8.94
N ALA A 121 -1.67 -7.26 -8.09
CA ALA A 121 -0.42 -6.83 -7.46
C ALA A 121 0.18 -7.92 -6.56
N LEU A 122 -0.67 -8.62 -5.80
CA LEU A 122 -0.26 -9.71 -4.91
C LEU A 122 0.02 -10.98 -5.71
N SER A 123 -0.91 -11.41 -6.59
CA SER A 123 -0.74 -12.66 -7.35
C SER A 123 0.54 -12.62 -8.18
N SER A 124 0.82 -11.50 -8.87
CA SER A 124 2.03 -11.36 -9.69
C SER A 124 3.33 -11.41 -8.89
N LEU A 125 3.31 -11.05 -7.61
CA LEU A 125 4.49 -11.10 -6.75
C LEU A 125 4.70 -12.52 -6.19
N ILE A 126 3.65 -13.14 -5.63
CA ILE A 126 3.76 -14.50 -5.06
C ILE A 126 3.99 -15.59 -6.12
N GLU A 127 3.62 -15.34 -7.39
CA GLU A 127 3.94 -16.23 -8.52
C GLU A 127 5.42 -16.17 -8.92
N LYS A 128 6.09 -15.06 -8.66
CA LYS A 128 7.49 -14.82 -9.02
C LYS A 128 8.47 -15.13 -7.90
N ASP A 129 8.03 -15.00 -6.66
CA ASP A 129 8.88 -15.15 -5.49
C ASP A 129 8.37 -16.32 -4.63
N GLU A 130 8.99 -17.48 -4.83
CA GLU A 130 8.68 -18.71 -4.08
C GLU A 130 9.19 -18.68 -2.63
N GLY A 131 10.02 -17.70 -2.28
CA GLY A 131 10.58 -17.54 -0.93
C GLY A 131 9.57 -17.01 0.09
N ILE A 132 8.45 -16.46 -0.37
CA ILE A 132 7.43 -15.86 0.49
C ILE A 132 6.74 -16.94 1.36
N LYS A 133 6.65 -16.67 2.67
CA LYS A 133 6.04 -17.55 3.68
C LYS A 133 4.87 -16.87 4.40
N THR A 134 4.99 -15.56 4.68
CA THR A 134 4.03 -14.84 5.51
C THR A 134 3.44 -13.65 4.78
N ILE A 135 2.13 -13.45 4.89
CA ILE A 135 1.39 -12.34 4.29
C ILE A 135 0.65 -11.58 5.38
N HIS A 136 0.99 -10.31 5.56
CA HIS A 136 0.33 -9.39 6.48
C HIS A 136 -0.68 -8.53 5.71
N LEU A 137 -1.94 -8.58 6.08
CA LEU A 137 -3.00 -7.77 5.48
C LEU A 137 -3.26 -6.55 6.36
N HIS A 138 -3.07 -5.35 5.80
CA HIS A 138 -3.35 -4.05 6.42
C HIS A 138 -4.42 -3.33 5.58
N LEU A 139 -5.58 -3.97 5.45
CA LEU A 139 -6.70 -3.43 4.69
C LEU A 139 -7.55 -2.50 5.56
N ASP A 140 -8.43 -1.72 4.92
CA ASP A 140 -9.30 -0.78 5.63
C ASP A 140 -10.18 -1.49 6.66
N ASN A 141 -10.37 -0.85 7.81
CA ASN A 141 -11.21 -1.34 8.91
C ASN A 141 -12.70 -0.98 8.71
N ASP A 142 -13.15 -1.02 7.44
CA ASP A 142 -14.56 -0.91 7.08
C ASP A 142 -15.10 -2.25 6.57
N GLU A 143 -16.43 -2.34 6.42
CA GLU A 143 -17.07 -3.59 6.00
C GLU A 143 -16.52 -4.15 4.66
N PRO A 144 -16.29 -3.33 3.61
CA PRO A 144 -15.64 -3.79 2.39
C PRO A 144 -14.23 -4.33 2.60
N GLY A 145 -13.37 -3.59 3.32
CA GLY A 145 -11.99 -3.98 3.57
C GLY A 145 -11.89 -5.28 4.36
N GLN A 146 -12.71 -5.44 5.40
CA GLN A 146 -12.74 -6.65 6.22
C GLN A 146 -13.24 -7.88 5.43
N LYS A 147 -14.27 -7.73 4.58
CA LYS A 147 -14.70 -8.83 3.69
C LYS A 147 -13.59 -9.29 2.74
N VAL A 148 -12.79 -8.37 2.24
CA VAL A 148 -11.64 -8.72 1.40
C VAL A 148 -10.55 -9.39 2.23
N ALA A 149 -10.26 -8.89 3.43
CA ALA A 149 -9.28 -9.49 4.32
C ALA A 149 -9.66 -10.94 4.69
N GLU A 150 -10.90 -11.20 5.06
CA GLU A 150 -11.43 -12.54 5.33
C GLU A 150 -11.30 -13.45 4.11
N HIS A 151 -11.67 -12.94 2.93
CA HIS A 151 -11.59 -13.71 1.69
C HIS A 151 -10.14 -14.06 1.33
N LEU A 152 -9.22 -13.08 1.37
CA LEU A 152 -7.80 -13.31 1.11
C LEU A 152 -7.20 -14.27 2.14
N SER A 153 -7.52 -14.11 3.41
CA SER A 153 -7.08 -15.03 4.47
C SER A 153 -7.49 -16.46 4.16
N LYS A 154 -8.75 -16.67 3.74
CA LYS A 154 -9.26 -18.00 3.43
C LYS A 154 -8.53 -18.68 2.27
N ILE A 155 -8.27 -17.96 1.17
CA ILE A 155 -7.67 -18.56 -0.03
C ILE A 155 -6.15 -18.66 0.05
N LEU A 156 -5.49 -17.79 0.81
CA LEU A 156 -4.03 -17.74 0.91
C LEU A 156 -3.49 -18.65 2.03
N SER A 157 -4.27 -18.91 3.09
CA SER A 157 -3.83 -19.75 4.22
C SER A 157 -3.64 -21.23 3.87
N GLU A 158 -4.03 -21.66 2.68
CA GLU A 158 -3.65 -22.99 2.17
C GLU A 158 -2.15 -23.12 1.89
N ARG A 159 -1.47 -22.00 1.63
CA ARG A 159 -0.07 -21.97 1.19
C ARG A 159 0.83 -21.05 2.03
N TYR A 160 0.27 -20.04 2.67
CA TYR A 160 1.00 -18.99 3.39
C TYR A 160 0.47 -18.85 4.81
N GLU A 161 1.32 -18.41 5.75
CA GLU A 161 0.85 -17.84 6.99
C GLU A 161 0.20 -16.47 6.70
N VAL A 162 -1.07 -16.28 7.04
CA VAL A 162 -1.79 -15.03 6.77
C VAL A 162 -2.20 -14.37 8.07
N ILE A 163 -1.78 -13.13 8.27
CA ILE A 163 -2.03 -12.34 9.48
C ILE A 163 -2.83 -11.10 9.08
N ASN A 164 -4.08 -10.99 9.56
CA ASN A 164 -4.90 -9.81 9.36
C ASN A 164 -4.66 -8.80 10.49
N HIS A 165 -4.26 -7.58 10.13
CA HIS A 165 -4.01 -6.48 11.05
C HIS A 165 -5.17 -5.50 11.03
N ILE A 166 -5.86 -5.38 12.16
CA ILE A 166 -6.88 -4.35 12.38
C ILE A 166 -6.20 -3.18 13.08
N VAL A 167 -6.27 -1.99 12.48
CA VAL A 167 -5.71 -0.79 13.12
C VAL A 167 -6.43 -0.48 14.43
N PRO A 168 -5.68 -0.10 15.50
CA PRO A 168 -6.29 0.18 16.80
C PRO A 168 -7.19 1.42 16.82
N TYR A 169 -7.06 2.30 15.83
CA TYR A 169 -7.83 3.54 15.74
C TYR A 169 -8.08 3.95 14.28
N GLY A 170 -9.29 4.39 13.98
CA GLY A 170 -9.67 4.90 12.67
C GLY A 170 -10.03 3.81 11.66
N LYS A 171 -10.10 4.24 10.41
CA LYS A 171 -10.50 3.38 9.30
C LYS A 171 -9.30 2.66 8.67
N ASP A 172 -8.18 3.35 8.56
CA ASP A 172 -7.00 2.92 7.80
C ASP A 172 -5.69 3.20 8.55
N VAL A 173 -4.57 2.74 8.03
CA VAL A 173 -3.24 2.92 8.62
C VAL A 173 -2.88 4.41 8.72
N ASN A 174 -3.33 5.24 7.77
CA ASN A 174 -3.08 6.67 7.82
C ASN A 174 -3.91 7.37 8.91
N ASP A 175 -5.14 6.92 9.20
CA ASP A 175 -5.93 7.42 10.34
C ASP A 175 -5.21 7.12 11.65
N TYR A 176 -4.68 5.89 11.78
CA TYR A 176 -3.92 5.49 12.95
C TYR A 176 -2.63 6.31 13.13
N LEU A 177 -1.86 6.53 12.05
CA LEU A 177 -0.69 7.40 12.10
C LEU A 177 -1.04 8.82 12.55
N CYS A 178 -2.11 9.41 12.01
CA CYS A 178 -2.56 10.74 12.42
C CYS A 178 -2.96 10.78 13.89
N HIS A 179 -3.62 9.74 14.39
CA HIS A 179 -3.94 9.61 15.82
C HIS A 179 -2.67 9.58 16.68
N LEU A 180 -1.68 8.75 16.34
CA LEU A 180 -0.41 8.66 17.05
C LEU A 180 0.34 10.01 17.11
N LYS A 181 0.22 10.82 16.07
CA LYS A 181 0.85 12.15 15.98
C LYS A 181 -0.07 13.29 16.46
N ASN A 182 -1.23 13.01 17.01
CA ASN A 182 -2.23 14.01 17.43
C ASN A 182 -2.63 14.99 16.31
N ILE A 183 -2.69 14.50 15.07
CA ILE A 183 -3.07 15.30 13.90
C ILE A 183 -4.58 15.17 13.66
N ASN A 184 -5.33 16.26 13.84
CA ASN A 184 -6.75 16.30 13.49
C ASN A 184 -6.92 16.36 11.98
N LYS A 185 -7.55 15.34 11.40
CA LYS A 185 -7.99 15.35 10.00
C LYS A 185 -9.32 16.15 9.93
N ASN A 186 -9.23 17.49 9.87
CA ASN A 186 -10.40 18.29 9.53
C ASN A 186 -10.68 18.11 8.02
N PHE A 187 -11.67 17.28 7.69
CA PHE A 187 -12.18 17.05 6.34
C PHE A 187 -13.52 17.71 6.13
#